data_897ae79792ddfd1f1ee54f8f80fdb8a3
#
_entry.id   897ae79792ddfd1f1ee54f8f80fdb8a3
#
_cell.length_a   1.000
_cell.length_b   1.000
_cell.length_c   1.000
_cell.angle_alpha   90.00
_cell.angle_beta   90.00
_cell.angle_gamma   90.00
#
_symmetry.space_group_name_H-M   'P 1'
#
loop_
_entity.id
_entity.type
_entity.pdbx_description
1 polymer ?
#
loop_
_entity_poly.entity_id
_entity_poly.type
_entity_poly.pdbx_seq_one_letter_code
_entity_poly.pdbx_strand_id
1 'polypeptide(L)' 'MTQKKKRKRDIEKNYPVKQFVKKLRRLADCLEQGQKFQIQVAGERIYIPATAIINIEHERSDSSEEIEFQLKWTLEK' A
#
# COMPACT_ATOMS: atom_id res chain seq x y z
N MET A 1 -9.55 17.02 24.50
CA MET A 1 -9.30 16.71 24.11
C MET A 1 -8.93 16.57 23.40
N THR A 2 -8.75 16.44 23.00
CA THR A 2 -8.49 16.13 22.23
C THR A 2 -7.68 15.73 21.82
N GLN A 3 -7.52 15.35 21.73
CA GLN A 3 -6.84 14.78 21.25
C GLN A 3 -6.42 14.90 20.18
N LYS A 4 -5.67 15.12 19.93
CA LYS A 4 -5.30 15.12 18.93
C LYS A 4 -4.85 14.04 18.56
N LYS A 5 -5.20 13.43 18.06
CA LYS A 5 -4.83 12.36 17.67
C LYS A 5 -4.24 12.41 16.42
N LYS A 6 -3.42 11.62 16.07
CA LYS A 6 -2.90 11.55 14.86
C LYS A 6 -3.90 11.20 13.90
N ARG A 7 -3.95 11.76 12.78
CA ARG A 7 -4.83 11.42 11.80
C ARG A 7 -4.45 10.19 11.20
N LYS A 8 -5.34 9.29 11.04
CA LYS A 8 -5.11 8.08 10.33
C LYS A 8 -5.82 8.14 9.03
N ARG A 9 -5.22 7.64 8.00
CA ARG A 9 -5.86 7.53 6.72
C ARG A 9 -5.85 6.06 6.32
N ASP A 10 -7.02 5.47 6.18
CA ASP A 10 -7.16 4.06 5.90
C ASP A 10 -8.18 3.93 4.79
N ILE A 11 -7.73 4.09 3.57
CA ILE A 11 -8.60 4.17 2.42
C ILE A 11 -8.30 3.04 1.46
N GLU A 12 -9.35 2.37 1.02
CA GLU A 12 -9.17 1.39 -0.04
C GLU A 12 -9.95 1.83 -1.24
N LYS A 13 -9.52 1.41 -2.38
CA LYS A 13 -10.18 1.71 -3.61
C LYS A 13 -10.27 0.45 -4.44
N ASN A 14 -11.45 0.18 -4.99
CA ASN A 14 -11.64 -0.98 -5.83
C ASN A 14 -11.21 -0.65 -7.25
N TYR A 15 -10.53 -1.58 -7.89
CA TYR A 15 -10.04 -1.42 -9.23
C TYR A 15 -10.47 -2.57 -10.12
N PRO A 16 -10.74 -2.34 -11.38
CA PRO A 16 -10.87 -3.44 -12.31
C PRO A 16 -9.56 -4.21 -12.39
N VAL A 17 -9.66 -5.49 -12.64
CA VAL A 17 -8.48 -6.37 -12.63
C VAL A 17 -7.37 -5.86 -13.53
N LYS A 18 -7.69 -5.37 -14.71
CA LYS A 18 -6.66 -4.89 -15.61
C LYS A 18 -5.85 -3.74 -15.03
N GLN A 19 -6.53 -2.81 -14.39
CA GLN A 19 -5.83 -1.68 -13.77
C GLN A 19 -5.02 -2.14 -12.58
N PHE A 20 -5.56 -3.04 -11.80
CA PHE A 20 -4.86 -3.61 -10.65
C PHE A 20 -3.57 -4.29 -11.10
N VAL A 21 -3.64 -5.09 -12.15
CA VAL A 21 -2.49 -5.79 -12.67
C VAL A 21 -1.41 -4.83 -13.14
N LYS A 22 -1.79 -3.74 -13.80
CA LYS A 22 -0.82 -2.75 -14.24
C LYS A 22 -0.07 -2.15 -13.06
N LYS A 23 -0.79 -1.83 -12.00
CA LYS A 23 -0.17 -1.26 -10.82
C LYS A 23 0.78 -2.26 -10.16
N LEU A 24 0.38 -3.51 -10.10
CA LEU A 24 1.23 -4.55 -9.54
C LEU A 24 2.51 -4.74 -10.35
N ARG A 25 2.41 -4.69 -11.67
CA ARG A 25 3.59 -4.85 -12.52
C ARG A 25 4.56 -3.71 -12.33
N ARG A 26 4.04 -2.48 -12.25
CA ARG A 26 4.91 -1.32 -12.00
C ARG A 26 5.60 -1.43 -10.64
N LEU A 27 4.86 -1.87 -9.63
CA LEU A 27 5.43 -2.05 -8.30
C LEU A 27 6.52 -3.11 -8.33
N ALA A 28 6.25 -4.25 -8.96
CA ALA A 28 7.22 -5.33 -9.03
C ALA A 28 8.49 -4.87 -9.72
N ASP A 29 8.35 -4.12 -10.81
CA ASP A 29 9.51 -3.62 -11.55
C ASP A 29 10.34 -2.68 -10.69
N CYS A 30 9.70 -1.78 -9.98
CA CYS A 30 10.43 -0.84 -9.13
C CYS A 30 11.15 -1.56 -7.99
N LEU A 31 10.50 -2.53 -7.38
CA LEU A 31 11.13 -3.29 -6.31
C LEU A 31 12.31 -4.08 -6.82
N GLU A 32 12.17 -4.67 -7.98
CA GLU A 32 13.23 -5.45 -8.57
C GLU A 32 14.46 -4.61 -8.85
N GLN A 33 14.27 -3.37 -9.23
CA GLN A 33 15.35 -2.46 -9.55
C GLN A 33 15.82 -1.62 -8.38
N GLY A 34 15.27 -1.83 -7.21
CA GLY A 34 15.65 -1.07 -6.03
C GLY A 34 15.27 0.40 -6.11
N GLN A 35 14.19 0.71 -6.82
CA GLN A 35 13.77 2.09 -7.02
C GLN A 35 12.55 2.41 -6.17
N LYS A 36 12.38 3.68 -5.85
CA LYS A 36 11.18 4.08 -5.16
C LYS A 36 10.01 4.05 -6.12
N PHE A 37 8.82 3.91 -5.59
CA PHE A 37 7.61 3.75 -6.35
C PHE A 37 6.61 4.83 -5.97
N GLN A 38 5.86 5.31 -6.92
CA GLN A 38 4.78 6.25 -6.66
C GLN A 38 3.48 5.65 -7.10
N ILE A 39 2.43 5.83 -6.32
CA ILE A 39 1.11 5.34 -6.68
C ILE A 39 0.08 6.35 -6.24
N GLN A 40 -0.98 6.47 -6.99
CA GLN A 40 -2.07 7.36 -6.62
C GLN A 40 -3.24 6.54 -6.13
N VAL A 41 -3.73 6.86 -4.95
CA VAL A 41 -4.86 6.16 -4.36
C VAL A 41 -5.87 7.19 -3.93
N ALA A 42 -7.08 7.10 -4.46
CA ALA A 42 -8.16 8.02 -4.10
C ALA A 42 -7.74 9.48 -4.18
N GLY A 43 -7.03 9.82 -5.26
CA GLY A 43 -6.66 11.21 -5.50
C GLY A 43 -5.40 11.69 -4.82
N GLU A 44 -4.79 10.86 -3.99
CA GLU A 44 -3.58 11.26 -3.29
C GLU A 44 -2.38 10.46 -3.81
N ARG A 45 -1.27 11.13 -4.06
CA ARG A 45 -0.07 10.48 -4.53
C ARG A 45 0.77 10.04 -3.35
N ILE A 46 1.11 8.76 -3.33
CA ILE A 46 1.87 8.16 -2.24
C ILE A 46 3.25 7.80 -2.77
N TYR A 47 4.29 8.18 -2.03
CA TYR A 47 5.67 7.90 -2.41
C TYR A 47 6.21 6.81 -1.50
N ILE A 48 6.57 5.69 -2.09
CA ILE A 48 7.04 4.53 -1.35
C ILE A 48 8.55 4.44 -1.49
N PRO A 49 9.30 4.52 -0.41
CA PRO A 49 10.76 4.47 -0.51
C PRO A 49 11.26 3.07 -0.86
N ALA A 50 12.41 3.01 -1.48
CA ALA A 50 13.01 1.73 -1.84
C ALA A 50 13.34 0.88 -0.62
N THR A 51 13.40 1.50 0.57
CA THR A 51 13.73 0.80 1.80
C THR A 51 12.52 0.30 2.56
N ALA A 52 11.33 0.38 1.97
CA ALA A 52 10.13 -0.12 2.63
C ALA A 52 10.28 -1.60 2.97
N ILE A 53 9.73 -1.99 4.09
CA ILE A 53 9.72 -3.38 4.50
C ILE A 53 8.53 -4.06 3.85
N ILE A 54 8.76 -5.22 3.28
CA ILE A 54 7.75 -5.91 2.50
C ILE A 54 7.32 -7.19 3.17
N ASN A 55 6.02 -7.41 3.26
CA ASN A 55 5.51 -8.69 3.75
C ASN A 55 4.16 -8.98 3.11
N ILE A 56 3.67 -10.18 3.34
CA ILE A 56 2.37 -10.60 2.88
C ILE A 56 1.61 -11.07 4.10
N GLU A 57 0.41 -10.57 4.26
CA GLU A 57 -0.41 -10.91 5.41
C GLU A 57 -1.67 -11.61 4.95
N HIS A 58 -2.07 -12.65 5.68
CA HIS A 58 -3.28 -13.41 5.40
C HIS A 58 -4.18 -13.33 6.61
N GLU A 59 -5.45 -13.02 6.38
CA GLU A 59 -6.44 -12.99 7.45
C GLU A 59 -7.64 -13.82 7.07
N ARG A 60 -8.19 -14.50 8.05
CA ARG A 60 -9.37 -15.31 7.82
C ARG A 60 -10.33 -15.15 8.99
N SER A 61 -11.60 -14.97 8.69
CA SER A 61 -12.65 -14.94 9.68
C SER A 61 -13.66 -15.99 9.33
N ASP A 62 -14.80 -15.99 10.01
CA ASP A 62 -15.83 -16.99 9.77
C ASP A 62 -16.40 -16.92 8.37
N SER A 63 -16.50 -15.75 7.83
CA SER A 63 -17.20 -15.57 6.55
C SER A 63 -16.37 -14.92 5.45
N SER A 64 -15.12 -14.60 5.72
CA SER A 64 -14.31 -13.94 4.70
C SER A 64 -12.84 -14.26 4.87
N GLU A 65 -12.10 -13.99 3.83
CA GLU A 65 -10.69 -14.29 3.81
C GLU A 65 -10.01 -13.22 2.95
N GLU A 66 -8.80 -12.85 3.32
CA GLU A 66 -8.14 -11.77 2.64
C GLU A 66 -6.64 -11.98 2.61
N ILE A 67 -5.99 -11.52 1.54
CA ILE A 67 -4.55 -11.55 1.45
C ILE A 67 -4.09 -10.13 1.13
N GLU A 68 -3.03 -9.66 1.80
CA GLU A 68 -2.52 -8.30 1.61
C GLU A 68 -1.04 -8.35 1.30
N PHE A 69 -0.64 -7.60 0.29
CA PHE A 69 0.77 -7.39 0.00
C PHE A 69 1.10 -6.04 0.60
N GLN A 70 1.95 -6.01 1.59
CA GLN A 70 2.19 -4.81 2.39
C GLN A 70 3.57 -4.25 2.18
N LEU A 71 3.65 -2.93 2.09
CA LEU A 71 4.92 -2.20 2.07
C LEU A 71 4.81 -1.19 3.20
N LYS A 72 5.70 -1.27 4.16
CA LYS A 72 5.63 -0.42 5.35
C LYS A 72 6.91 0.36 5.53
N TRP A 73 6.79 1.60 5.91
CA TRP A 73 7.94 2.43 6.20
C TRP A 73 7.55 3.48 7.22
N THR A 74 8.57 4.09 7.82
CA THR A 74 8.36 5.11 8.83
C THR A 74 8.44 6.47 8.18
N LEU A 75 7.53 7.36 8.56
CA LEU A 75 7.58 8.72 8.07
C LEU A 75 8.60 9.50 8.88
N GLU A 76 9.41 10.29 8.17
CA GLU A 76 10.37 11.12 8.86
C GLU A 76 9.86 12.50 8.99
N LYS A 77 10.27 13.17 10.02
CA LYS A 77 9.80 14.50 10.25
C LYS A 77 10.69 15.54 9.76
#